data_b77110fc10e80e648b802d084060c8e6
#
_entry.id   b77110fc10e80e648b802d084060c8e6
#
_cell.length_a   1.000
_cell.length_b   1.000
_cell.length_c   1.000
_cell.angle_alpha   90.00
_cell.angle_beta   90.00
_cell.angle_gamma   90.00
#
_symmetry.space_group_name_H-M   'P 1'
#
loop_
_entity.id
_entity.type
_entity.pdbx_description
1 polymer ?
#
loop_
_entity_poly.entity_id
_entity_poly.type
_entity_poly.pdbx_seq_one_letter_code
_entity_poly.pdbx_strand_id
1 'polypeptide(L)'
;MAPMALARRTVFASLLLTGSVVSAPAAETPLPDAVAAPGEAVVLSVHAEGAQVYECKAATDGKPAWAFREPVATLLVDAKTVGRHYAGPNWEHSDGSAVVGKASGNAPGATPNDIPWLKLNVISQRGSGILSGVTTVQRINTSGGKLDGACDKVGSYRSAPYSADYVFLRKG
;
A
#
# COMPACT_ATOMS: atom_id res chain seq x y z
N MET A 1 62.82 -62.79 10.09
CA MET A 1 62.24 -61.91 11.17
C MET A 1 62.22 -60.50 10.64
N ALA A 2 61.07 -60.02 10.25
CA ALA A 2 60.87 -58.65 9.77
C ALA A 2 60.01 -57.87 10.79
N PRO A 3 60.34 -56.65 11.18
CA PRO A 3 59.51 -55.88 12.12
C PRO A 3 58.33 -55.18 11.42
N MET A 4 57.15 -55.34 12.01
CA MET A 4 55.92 -54.65 11.62
C MET A 4 56.03 -53.16 11.94
N ALA A 5 55.82 -52.31 10.94
CA ALA A 5 55.69 -50.87 11.09
C ALA A 5 54.26 -50.51 11.46
N LEU A 6 54.08 -49.82 12.59
CA LEU A 6 52.81 -49.36 13.13
C LEU A 6 52.49 -47.98 12.50
N ALA A 7 51.51 -47.94 11.60
CA ALA A 7 51.03 -46.69 11.01
C ALA A 7 50.11 -45.92 12.00
N ARG A 8 50.56 -44.76 12.46
CA ARG A 8 49.75 -43.79 13.22
C ARG A 8 48.79 -43.07 12.26
N ARG A 9 47.49 -43.29 12.42
CA ARG A 9 46.45 -42.52 11.73
C ARG A 9 46.20 -41.23 12.54
N THR A 10 46.54 -40.09 11.92
CA THR A 10 46.20 -38.76 12.45
C THR A 10 44.80 -38.43 11.99
N VAL A 11 43.87 -38.28 12.94
CA VAL A 11 42.50 -37.83 12.67
C VAL A 11 42.49 -36.30 12.73
N PHE A 12 42.26 -35.65 11.56
CA PHE A 12 42.00 -34.22 11.52
C PHE A 12 40.52 -34.00 11.81
N ALA A 13 40.21 -33.40 12.99
CA ALA A 13 38.90 -32.90 13.30
C ALA A 13 38.70 -31.55 12.63
N SER A 14 37.85 -31.50 11.59
CA SER A 14 37.42 -30.25 10.94
C SER A 14 36.32 -29.61 11.81
N LEU A 15 36.65 -28.48 12.42
CA LEU A 15 35.71 -27.68 13.17
C LEU A 15 34.92 -26.80 12.17
N LEU A 16 33.65 -27.17 11.90
CA LEU A 16 32.73 -26.38 11.10
C LEU A 16 32.17 -25.24 11.97
N LEU A 17 32.67 -24.01 11.76
CA LEU A 17 32.05 -22.79 12.32
C LEU A 17 30.76 -22.50 11.53
N THR A 18 29.60 -22.81 12.10
CA THR A 18 28.29 -22.33 11.60
C THR A 18 28.09 -20.88 12.02
N GLY A 19 28.44 -19.95 11.15
CA GLY A 19 28.13 -18.53 11.36
C GLY A 19 26.62 -18.29 11.19
N SER A 20 25.92 -17.98 12.28
CA SER A 20 24.54 -17.50 12.23
C SER A 20 24.50 -16.09 11.63
N VAL A 21 23.94 -15.94 10.43
CA VAL A 21 23.69 -14.64 9.81
C VAL A 21 22.47 -14.03 10.51
N VAL A 22 22.68 -13.09 11.44
CA VAL A 22 21.62 -12.29 12.01
C VAL A 22 21.22 -11.25 10.96
N SER A 23 20.07 -11.46 10.30
CA SER A 23 19.46 -10.44 9.41
C SER A 23 19.00 -9.29 10.29
N ALA A 24 19.62 -8.12 10.16
CA ALA A 24 19.12 -6.90 10.76
C ALA A 24 17.77 -6.55 10.12
N PRO A 25 16.75 -6.13 10.90
CA PRO A 25 15.50 -5.64 10.33
C PRO A 25 15.82 -4.42 9.46
N ALA A 26 15.28 -4.40 8.23
CA ALA A 26 15.35 -3.22 7.37
C ALA A 26 14.72 -2.05 8.12
N ALA A 27 15.47 -0.94 8.26
CA ALA A 27 14.92 0.26 8.87
C ALA A 27 13.78 0.76 7.97
N GLU A 28 12.55 0.77 8.50
CA GLU A 28 11.41 1.36 7.81
C GLU A 28 11.69 2.85 7.59
N THR A 29 11.65 3.30 6.35
CA THR A 29 11.81 4.72 6.02
C THR A 29 10.67 5.49 6.66
N PRO A 30 10.93 6.52 7.49
CA PRO A 30 9.88 7.31 8.11
C PRO A 30 8.95 7.90 7.05
N LEU A 31 7.64 7.86 7.32
CA LEU A 31 6.67 8.51 6.45
C LEU A 31 6.89 10.03 6.41
N PRO A 32 6.75 10.67 5.24
CA PRO A 32 6.75 12.13 5.16
C PRO A 32 5.74 12.76 6.13
N ASP A 33 6.09 13.85 6.79
CA ASP A 33 5.25 14.53 7.79
C ASP A 33 3.84 14.84 7.30
N ALA A 34 3.71 15.20 6.00
CA ALA A 34 2.42 15.51 5.38
C ALA A 34 1.43 14.33 5.41
N VAL A 35 1.92 13.10 5.47
CA VAL A 35 1.08 11.89 5.50
C VAL A 35 1.21 11.12 6.81
N ALA A 36 2.10 11.52 7.70
CA ALA A 36 2.26 10.91 9.02
C ALA A 36 1.04 11.18 9.91
N ALA A 37 0.76 10.25 10.82
CA ALA A 37 -0.30 10.33 11.83
C ALA A 37 0.27 9.99 13.22
N PRO A 38 1.15 10.85 13.77
CA PRO A 38 1.81 10.56 15.03
C PRO A 38 0.80 10.44 16.18
N GLY A 39 0.99 9.45 17.06
CA GLY A 39 0.14 9.21 18.22
C GLY A 39 -1.17 8.49 17.92
N GLU A 40 -1.45 8.15 16.65
CA GLU A 40 -2.61 7.34 16.30
C GLU A 40 -2.25 5.85 16.25
N ALA A 41 -3.13 4.99 16.75
CA ALA A 41 -2.93 3.54 16.76
C ALA A 41 -3.43 2.91 15.46
N VAL A 42 -2.65 1.98 14.89
CA VAL A 42 -3.05 1.21 13.72
C VAL A 42 -4.17 0.23 14.12
N VAL A 43 -5.27 0.26 13.38
CA VAL A 43 -6.42 -0.64 13.51
C VAL A 43 -6.33 -1.78 12.51
N LEU A 44 -5.98 -1.44 11.26
CA LEU A 44 -5.90 -2.39 10.16
C LEU A 44 -4.93 -1.86 9.09
N SER A 45 -4.13 -2.74 8.51
CA SER A 45 -3.36 -2.47 7.29
C SER A 45 -3.79 -3.45 6.22
N VAL A 46 -4.02 -2.97 5.00
CA VAL A 46 -4.40 -3.79 3.84
C VAL A 46 -3.60 -3.39 2.61
N HIS A 47 -3.32 -4.36 1.77
CA HIS A 47 -2.86 -4.12 0.40
C HIS A 47 -4.07 -3.91 -0.52
N ALA A 48 -3.97 -3.00 -1.48
CA ALA A 48 -5.02 -2.75 -2.46
C ALA A 48 -4.49 -2.97 -3.86
N GLU A 49 -5.25 -3.70 -4.67
CA GLU A 49 -5.00 -3.90 -6.08
C GLU A 49 -6.23 -3.50 -6.90
N GLY A 50 -6.02 -2.70 -7.96
CA GLY A 50 -7.13 -2.23 -8.78
C GLY A 50 -6.73 -1.22 -9.83
N ALA A 51 -7.59 -0.24 -10.07
CA ALA A 51 -7.37 0.82 -11.03
C ALA A 51 -7.91 2.17 -10.55
N GLN A 52 -7.24 3.25 -10.99
CA GLN A 52 -7.82 4.58 -11.01
C GLN A 52 -8.58 4.73 -12.33
N VAL A 53 -9.87 5.04 -12.28
CA VAL A 53 -10.70 5.26 -13.45
C VAL A 53 -10.70 6.75 -13.77
N TYR A 54 -10.46 7.07 -15.04
CA TYR A 54 -10.45 8.41 -15.59
C TYR A 54 -11.53 8.56 -16.65
N GLU A 55 -12.10 9.74 -16.74
CA GLU A 55 -13.05 10.14 -17.76
C GLU A 55 -12.44 11.26 -18.61
N CYS A 56 -12.57 11.16 -19.91
CA CYS A 56 -12.19 12.23 -20.82
C CYS A 56 -13.21 13.37 -20.73
N LYS A 57 -12.79 14.53 -20.24
CA LYS A 57 -13.63 15.73 -20.07
C LYS A 57 -13.04 16.92 -20.78
N ALA A 58 -13.90 17.84 -21.22
CA ALA A 58 -13.43 19.16 -21.64
C ALA A 58 -12.80 19.88 -20.44
N ALA A 59 -11.53 20.27 -20.55
CA ALA A 59 -10.85 21.09 -19.56
C ALA A 59 -11.30 22.55 -19.65
N THR A 60 -10.82 23.40 -18.76
CA THR A 60 -11.18 24.83 -18.70
C THR A 60 -10.80 25.61 -19.97
N ASP A 61 -9.79 25.17 -20.70
CA ASP A 61 -9.35 25.69 -21.99
C ASP A 61 -10.14 25.10 -23.19
N GLY A 62 -11.16 24.27 -22.92
CA GLY A 62 -11.99 23.60 -23.90
C GLY A 62 -11.37 22.37 -24.55
N LYS A 63 -10.11 22.00 -24.22
CA LYS A 63 -9.46 20.83 -24.80
C LYS A 63 -9.81 19.57 -23.99
N PRO A 64 -10.04 18.43 -24.66
CA PRO A 64 -10.29 17.18 -23.95
C PRO A 64 -9.04 16.72 -23.21
N ALA A 65 -9.22 16.39 -21.90
CA ALA A 65 -8.16 15.85 -21.05
C ALA A 65 -8.70 14.77 -20.10
N TRP A 66 -7.82 13.87 -19.67
CA TRP A 66 -8.15 12.85 -18.67
C TRP A 66 -8.36 13.51 -17.31
N ALA A 67 -9.52 13.31 -16.73
CA ALA A 67 -9.87 13.73 -15.38
C ALA A 67 -10.12 12.50 -14.51
N PHE A 68 -9.50 12.47 -13.33
CA PHE A 68 -9.76 11.40 -12.34
C PHE A 68 -11.25 11.37 -11.98
N ARG A 69 -11.83 10.18 -11.98
CA ARG A 69 -13.23 9.95 -11.62
C ARG A 69 -13.37 9.21 -10.30
N GLU A 70 -12.80 7.99 -10.23
CA GLU A 70 -12.98 7.13 -9.06
C GLU A 70 -11.91 6.02 -8.98
N PRO A 71 -11.58 5.53 -7.78
CA PRO A 71 -10.84 4.29 -7.62
C PRO A 71 -11.79 3.09 -7.70
N VAL A 72 -11.26 1.96 -8.15
CA VAL A 72 -11.91 0.63 -8.04
C VAL A 72 -10.82 -0.34 -7.64
N ALA A 73 -10.86 -0.86 -6.39
CA ALA A 73 -9.84 -1.77 -5.92
C ALA A 73 -10.39 -2.81 -4.92
N THR A 74 -9.75 -3.98 -4.92
CA THR A 74 -9.89 -5.01 -3.90
C THR A 74 -8.93 -4.74 -2.76
N LEU A 75 -9.38 -4.90 -1.51
CA LEU A 75 -8.56 -4.82 -0.31
C LEU A 75 -8.18 -6.23 0.14
N LEU A 76 -6.89 -6.43 0.42
CA LEU A 76 -6.29 -7.74 0.68
C LEU A 76 -5.52 -7.73 2.02
N VAL A 77 -5.67 -8.81 2.78
CA VAL A 77 -4.80 -9.19 3.90
C VAL A 77 -4.34 -10.62 3.64
N ASP A 78 -3.04 -10.88 3.66
CA ASP A 78 -2.45 -12.19 3.37
C ASP A 78 -3.00 -12.81 2.07
N ALA A 79 -3.07 -12.01 0.99
CA ALA A 79 -3.62 -12.35 -0.31
C ALA A 79 -5.11 -12.77 -0.30
N LYS A 80 -5.83 -12.55 0.78
CA LYS A 80 -7.28 -12.82 0.89
C LYS A 80 -8.07 -11.52 0.79
N THR A 81 -9.13 -11.51 -0.01
CA THR A 81 -10.05 -10.37 -0.11
C THR A 81 -10.75 -10.14 1.23
N VAL A 82 -10.57 -8.93 1.78
CA VAL A 82 -11.22 -8.48 3.02
C VAL A 82 -12.14 -7.30 2.80
N GLY A 83 -12.19 -6.72 1.60
CA GLY A 83 -13.03 -5.58 1.33
C GLY A 83 -12.81 -4.96 -0.04
N ARG A 84 -13.30 -3.74 -0.22
CA ARG A 84 -13.23 -2.99 -1.47
C ARG A 84 -13.03 -1.49 -1.23
N HIS A 85 -12.43 -0.83 -2.22
CA HIS A 85 -12.27 0.62 -2.28
C HIS A 85 -12.93 1.17 -3.55
N TYR A 86 -13.74 2.22 -3.43
CA TYR A 86 -14.54 2.76 -4.51
C TYR A 86 -14.83 4.26 -4.33
N ALA A 87 -15.61 4.81 -5.26
CA ALA A 87 -15.94 6.23 -5.32
C ALA A 87 -16.38 6.83 -3.96
N GLY A 88 -15.88 8.04 -3.65
CA GLY A 88 -16.30 8.80 -2.51
C GLY A 88 -15.21 9.49 -1.68
N PRO A 89 -13.97 9.05 -1.53
CA PRO A 89 -13.43 7.70 -1.52
C PRO A 89 -13.94 6.87 -0.33
N ASN A 90 -14.45 5.69 -0.62
CA ASN A 90 -14.98 4.75 0.36
C ASN A 90 -14.08 3.54 0.52
N TRP A 91 -13.89 3.07 1.74
CA TRP A 91 -13.34 1.75 2.08
C TRP A 91 -14.40 0.98 2.84
N GLU A 92 -14.71 -0.21 2.37
CA GLU A 92 -15.70 -1.10 2.95
C GLU A 92 -15.07 -2.45 3.23
N HIS A 93 -15.14 -2.90 4.47
CA HIS A 93 -14.66 -4.19 4.91
C HIS A 93 -15.79 -5.23 4.82
N SER A 94 -15.42 -6.50 4.67
CA SER A 94 -16.37 -7.63 4.50
C SER A 94 -17.28 -7.87 5.72
N ASP A 95 -16.96 -7.30 6.88
CA ASP A 95 -17.82 -7.31 8.08
C ASP A 95 -18.96 -6.26 8.03
N GLY A 96 -19.08 -5.50 6.93
CA GLY A 96 -20.09 -4.48 6.73
C GLY A 96 -19.73 -3.08 7.26
N SER A 97 -18.59 -2.93 7.95
CA SER A 97 -18.11 -1.60 8.36
C SER A 97 -17.47 -0.86 7.17
N ALA A 98 -17.67 0.46 7.14
CA ALA A 98 -17.08 1.29 6.10
C ALA A 98 -16.78 2.70 6.60
N VAL A 99 -15.80 3.34 5.93
CA VAL A 99 -15.41 4.73 6.15
C VAL A 99 -15.33 5.50 4.86
N VAL A 100 -15.64 6.80 4.92
CA VAL A 100 -15.43 7.77 3.84
C VAL A 100 -14.35 8.74 4.28
N GLY A 101 -13.35 8.96 3.44
CA GLY A 101 -12.25 9.86 3.74
C GLY A 101 -12.31 11.17 2.97
N LYS A 102 -11.63 12.19 3.50
CA LYS A 102 -11.33 13.45 2.82
C LYS A 102 -9.83 13.73 2.95
N ALA A 103 -9.16 13.94 1.83
CA ALA A 103 -7.72 14.23 1.82
C ALA A 103 -7.39 15.45 2.70
N SER A 104 -6.38 15.30 3.55
CA SER A 104 -5.88 16.33 4.47
C SER A 104 -4.37 16.54 4.37
N GLY A 105 -3.65 15.66 3.70
CA GLY A 105 -2.22 15.77 3.41
C GLY A 105 -1.83 14.86 2.25
N ASN A 106 -0.74 15.21 1.57
CA ASN A 106 -0.20 14.40 0.48
C ASN A 106 1.33 14.49 0.42
N ALA A 107 1.92 13.45 -0.18
CA ALA A 107 3.32 13.41 -0.57
C ALA A 107 3.46 12.73 -1.94
N PRO A 108 4.51 13.02 -2.72
CA PRO A 108 4.72 12.34 -4.01
C PRO A 108 4.79 10.82 -3.86
N GLY A 109 4.38 10.08 -4.90
CA GLY A 109 4.72 8.67 -5.05
C GLY A 109 6.21 8.48 -5.34
N ALA A 110 6.68 7.25 -5.36
CA ALA A 110 8.09 6.91 -5.59
C ALA A 110 8.56 7.29 -7.00
N THR A 111 7.67 7.27 -7.98
CA THR A 111 7.93 7.64 -9.38
C THR A 111 6.90 8.64 -9.90
N PRO A 112 7.19 9.35 -11.01
CA PRO A 112 6.22 10.24 -11.65
C PRO A 112 4.92 9.56 -12.13
N ASN A 113 4.93 8.23 -12.29
CA ASN A 113 3.77 7.45 -12.73
C ASN A 113 2.87 7.00 -11.58
N ASP A 114 3.28 7.22 -10.35
CA ASP A 114 2.56 6.78 -9.17
C ASP A 114 1.60 7.87 -8.69
N ILE A 115 0.41 7.45 -8.28
CA ILE A 115 -0.50 8.38 -7.59
C ILE A 115 0.11 8.79 -6.24
N PRO A 116 -0.15 10.03 -5.75
CA PRO A 116 0.46 10.52 -4.52
C PRO A 116 0.07 9.67 -3.30
N TRP A 117 0.96 9.64 -2.31
CA TRP A 117 0.60 9.21 -0.96
C TRP A 117 -0.36 10.22 -0.35
N LEU A 118 -1.30 9.74 0.46
CA LEU A 118 -2.32 10.59 1.07
C LEU A 118 -2.47 10.28 2.56
N LYS A 119 -2.77 11.34 3.31
CA LYS A 119 -3.47 11.26 4.59
C LYS A 119 -4.90 11.75 4.38
N LEU A 120 -5.89 11.00 4.88
CA LEU A 120 -7.29 11.36 4.79
C LEU A 120 -7.91 11.33 6.18
N ASN A 121 -8.67 12.37 6.50
CA ASN A 121 -9.53 12.37 7.69
C ASN A 121 -10.82 11.62 7.35
N VAL A 122 -11.27 10.75 8.25
CA VAL A 122 -12.58 10.10 8.11
C VAL A 122 -13.67 11.12 8.39
N ILE A 123 -14.59 11.27 7.44
CA ILE A 123 -15.70 12.23 7.51
C ILE A 123 -17.06 11.56 7.67
N SER A 124 -17.16 10.26 7.44
CA SER A 124 -18.35 9.46 7.63
C SER A 124 -18.01 8.00 7.89
N GLN A 125 -18.82 7.33 8.67
CA GLN A 125 -18.69 5.91 9.03
C GLN A 125 -20.05 5.23 8.97
N ARG A 126 -20.03 3.91 8.72
CA ARG A 126 -21.20 3.04 8.89
C ARG A 126 -20.79 1.64 9.36
N GLY A 127 -21.71 0.92 9.97
CA GLY A 127 -21.47 -0.41 10.53
C GLY A 127 -20.65 -0.37 11.82
N SER A 128 -20.53 -1.52 12.47
CA SER A 128 -19.88 -1.69 13.78
C SER A 128 -18.68 -2.65 13.75
N GLY A 129 -18.13 -2.93 12.57
CA GLY A 129 -17.00 -3.86 12.41
C GLY A 129 -15.63 -3.21 12.64
N ILE A 130 -14.58 -3.79 12.03
CA ILE A 130 -13.18 -3.42 12.28
C ILE A 130 -12.86 -1.96 11.97
N LEU A 131 -13.55 -1.35 10.99
CA LEU A 131 -13.35 0.06 10.64
C LEU A 131 -14.11 1.04 11.55
N SER A 132 -14.89 0.54 12.54
CA SER A 132 -15.58 1.39 13.50
C SER A 132 -14.60 2.17 14.36
N GLY A 133 -14.79 3.49 14.46
CA GLY A 133 -13.91 4.38 15.22
C GLY A 133 -12.58 4.73 14.54
N VAL A 134 -12.34 4.32 13.30
CA VAL A 134 -11.22 4.81 12.50
C VAL A 134 -11.38 6.32 12.25
N THR A 135 -10.32 7.08 12.49
CA THR A 135 -10.31 8.54 12.34
C THR A 135 -9.47 9.02 11.16
N THR A 136 -8.47 8.21 10.78
CA THR A 136 -7.50 8.53 9.73
C THR A 136 -7.29 7.33 8.83
N VAL A 137 -7.16 7.58 7.53
CA VAL A 137 -6.70 6.61 6.53
C VAL A 137 -5.45 7.15 5.87
N GLN A 138 -4.41 6.33 5.78
CA GLN A 138 -3.24 6.63 4.97
C GLN A 138 -3.26 5.77 3.71
N ARG A 139 -2.92 6.35 2.56
CA ARG A 139 -2.55 5.66 1.32
C ARG A 139 -1.06 5.85 1.11
N ILE A 140 -0.31 4.79 1.16
CA ILE A 140 1.16 4.78 1.05
C ILE A 140 1.62 3.69 0.08
N ASN A 141 2.90 3.65 -0.23
CA ASN A 141 3.52 2.61 -1.08
C ASN A 141 2.78 2.45 -2.42
N THR A 142 2.36 3.56 -3.01
CA THR A 142 1.63 3.55 -4.27
C THR A 142 2.51 3.13 -5.43
N SER A 143 1.95 2.36 -6.35
CA SER A 143 2.57 2.00 -7.62
C SER A 143 1.57 2.18 -8.75
N GLY A 144 1.91 2.96 -9.77
CA GLY A 144 1.05 3.25 -10.90
C GLY A 144 -0.15 4.14 -10.59
N GLY A 145 -1.20 4.00 -11.38
CA GLY A 145 -2.49 4.68 -11.22
C GLY A 145 -2.58 6.09 -11.79
N LYS A 146 -1.47 6.71 -12.16
CA LYS A 146 -1.49 8.07 -12.72
C LYS A 146 -1.78 8.05 -14.22
N LEU A 147 -2.68 8.92 -14.64
CA LEU A 147 -2.98 9.17 -16.03
C LEU A 147 -3.25 10.67 -16.22
N ASP A 148 -2.41 11.31 -17.01
CA ASP A 148 -2.49 12.73 -17.36
C ASP A 148 -2.57 12.92 -18.89
N GLY A 149 -2.82 14.15 -19.33
CA GLY A 149 -2.72 14.57 -20.71
C GLY A 149 -4.01 14.57 -21.49
N ALA A 150 -3.89 14.80 -22.79
CA ALA A 150 -5.02 14.91 -23.71
C ALA A 150 -5.70 13.55 -23.94
N CYS A 151 -6.98 13.61 -24.27
CA CYS A 151 -7.77 12.46 -24.70
C CYS A 151 -8.53 12.79 -25.99
N ASP A 152 -8.97 11.74 -26.72
CA ASP A 152 -9.51 11.94 -28.06
C ASP A 152 -11.02 12.19 -28.08
N LYS A 153 -11.78 11.62 -27.14
CA LYS A 153 -13.25 11.64 -27.16
C LYS A 153 -13.80 11.91 -25.77
N VAL A 154 -14.45 13.06 -25.61
CA VAL A 154 -15.20 13.40 -24.39
C VAL A 154 -16.24 12.30 -24.08
N GLY A 155 -16.32 11.91 -22.80
CA GLY A 155 -17.18 10.84 -22.31
C GLY A 155 -16.59 9.43 -22.43
N SER A 156 -15.37 9.25 -22.98
CA SER A 156 -14.66 7.98 -22.93
C SER A 156 -14.02 7.76 -21.56
N TYR A 157 -13.79 6.49 -21.21
CA TYR A 157 -13.18 6.08 -19.94
C TYR A 157 -11.87 5.34 -20.18
N ARG A 158 -10.95 5.47 -19.21
CA ARG A 158 -9.70 4.72 -19.17
C ARG A 158 -9.36 4.33 -17.75
N SER A 159 -8.90 3.09 -17.55
CA SER A 159 -8.43 2.56 -16.29
C SER A 159 -6.90 2.56 -16.27
N ALA A 160 -6.30 3.13 -15.24
CA ALA A 160 -4.87 3.06 -14.96
C ALA A 160 -4.65 2.11 -13.80
N PRO A 161 -4.04 0.93 -14.00
CA PRO A 161 -3.76 -0.03 -12.92
C PRO A 161 -2.93 0.60 -11.83
N TYR A 162 -3.23 0.28 -10.57
CA TYR A 162 -2.45 0.71 -9.42
C TYR A 162 -2.49 -0.32 -8.28
N SER A 163 -1.49 -0.25 -7.43
CA SER A 163 -1.52 -0.83 -6.09
C SER A 163 -1.15 0.21 -5.03
N ALA A 164 -1.54 -0.04 -3.80
CA ALA A 164 -1.22 0.81 -2.65
C ALA A 164 -1.40 0.02 -1.35
N ASP A 165 -0.80 0.51 -0.27
CA ASP A 165 -1.15 0.08 1.07
C ASP A 165 -2.06 1.12 1.72
N TYR A 166 -3.15 0.67 2.34
CA TYR A 166 -4.03 1.50 3.16
C TYR A 166 -3.84 1.12 4.62
N VAL A 167 -3.52 2.13 5.43
CA VAL A 167 -3.42 2.00 6.89
C VAL A 167 -4.57 2.76 7.52
N PHE A 168 -5.40 2.07 8.28
CA PHE A 168 -6.52 2.62 9.03
C PHE A 168 -6.10 2.86 10.46
N LEU A 169 -6.23 4.09 10.95
CA LEU A 169 -5.74 4.50 12.27
C LEU A 169 -6.86 5.11 13.09
N ARG A 170 -6.69 5.06 14.41
CA ARG A 170 -7.59 5.65 15.41
C ARG A 170 -6.81 6.55 16.34
N LYS A 171 -7.36 7.74 16.61
CA LYS A 171 -6.89 8.60 17.69
C LYS A 171 -7.18 7.94 19.03
N GLY A 172 -6.24 8.09 19.96
CA GLY A 172 -6.44 7.67 21.36
C GLY A 172 -7.43 8.54 22.11
#